data_d4607c2e5188b29f6aa93026c4b74cd3
#
_entry.id   d4607c2e5188b29f6aa93026c4b74cd3
#
_cell.length_a   1.000
_cell.length_b   1.000
_cell.length_c   1.000
_cell.angle_alpha   90.00
_cell.angle_beta   90.00
_cell.angle_gamma   90.00
#
_symmetry.space_group_name_H-M   'P 1'
#
loop_
_entity.id
_entity.type
_entity.pdbx_description
1 polymer ?
#
loop_
_entity_poly.entity_id
_entity_poly.type
_entity_poly.pdbx_seq_one_letter_code
_entity_poly.pdbx_strand_id
1 'polypeptide(L)'
;SRYFATKDDLLNALYLHLKQDLCQTMLANLDRTITLPKEHTRNIWNSYVDWGIRNPVAHAAIRQIGVSEKLSAETEQAVKEMFPELHELCRRSVRQVFMSDEFKTFGDALFLSLAESTMEFATRDPSRAVEFKALGFEVMWRGLAQEESDGQ
;
A
#
# COMPACT_ATOMS: atom_id res chain seq x y z
N SER A 1 -29.36 3.71 8.68
CA SER A 1 -28.14 3.55 9.44
C SER A 1 -27.64 2.12 9.32
N ARG A 2 -26.35 1.96 9.55
CA ARG A 2 -25.74 0.65 9.46
C ARG A 2 -25.71 -0.03 10.79
N TYR A 3 -25.89 -1.34 10.75
CA TYR A 3 -25.80 -2.15 11.97
C TYR A 3 -24.62 -3.13 11.81
N PHE A 4 -23.78 -3.20 12.82
CA PHE A 4 -22.65 -4.13 12.83
C PHE A 4 -22.82 -5.06 14.04
N ALA A 5 -22.83 -6.36 13.76
CA ALA A 5 -23.08 -7.36 14.79
C ALA A 5 -21.94 -7.42 15.82
N THR A 6 -20.71 -7.16 15.41
CA THR A 6 -19.56 -7.24 16.29
C THR A 6 -18.59 -6.09 16.04
N LYS A 7 -17.65 -5.92 16.99
CA LYS A 7 -16.59 -4.95 16.83
C LYS A 7 -15.71 -5.31 15.64
N ASP A 8 -15.47 -6.59 15.39
CA ASP A 8 -14.67 -7.02 14.24
C ASP A 8 -15.36 -6.69 12.94
N ASP A 9 -16.69 -6.81 12.88
CA ASP A 9 -17.44 -6.41 11.67
C ASP A 9 -17.25 -4.93 11.39
N LEU A 10 -17.27 -4.10 12.44
CA LEU A 10 -17.06 -2.67 12.29
C LEU A 10 -15.65 -2.38 11.79
N LEU A 11 -14.63 -3.05 12.34
CA LEU A 11 -13.25 -2.86 11.93
C LEU A 11 -13.06 -3.26 10.46
N ASN A 12 -13.69 -4.35 10.03
CA ASN A 12 -13.60 -4.79 8.63
C ASN A 12 -14.28 -3.80 7.69
N ALA A 13 -15.44 -3.25 8.08
CA ALA A 13 -16.12 -2.24 7.27
C ALA A 13 -15.28 -0.96 7.17
N LEU A 14 -14.64 -0.56 8.26
CA LEU A 14 -13.77 0.61 8.27
C LEU A 14 -12.57 0.39 7.34
N TYR A 15 -11.93 -0.78 7.43
CA TYR A 15 -10.79 -1.12 6.59
C TYR A 15 -11.16 -1.02 5.10
N LEU A 16 -12.31 -1.60 4.74
CA LEU A 16 -12.77 -1.60 3.36
C LEU A 16 -13.01 -0.16 2.88
N HIS A 17 -13.63 0.67 3.72
CA HIS A 17 -13.89 2.07 3.37
C HIS A 17 -12.58 2.85 3.16
N LEU A 18 -11.61 2.68 4.06
CA LEU A 18 -10.33 3.38 3.97
C LEU A 18 -9.51 2.92 2.77
N LYS A 19 -9.52 1.61 2.48
CA LYS A 19 -8.83 1.08 1.31
C LYS A 19 -9.48 1.59 0.03
N GLN A 20 -10.79 1.74 0.02
CA GLN A 20 -11.47 2.28 -1.15
C GLN A 20 -11.02 3.71 -1.43
N ASP A 21 -10.94 4.56 -0.40
CA ASP A 21 -10.48 5.93 -0.56
C ASP A 21 -9.04 5.99 -1.07
N LEU A 22 -8.16 5.21 -0.45
CA LEU A 22 -6.75 5.14 -0.84
C LEU A 22 -6.61 4.67 -2.29
N CYS A 23 -7.27 3.59 -2.65
CA CYS A 23 -7.12 3.02 -3.98
C CYS A 23 -7.73 3.91 -5.06
N GLN A 24 -8.84 4.56 -4.78
CA GLN A 24 -9.42 5.53 -5.73
C GLN A 24 -8.45 6.68 -5.98
N THR A 25 -7.78 7.16 -4.93
CA THR A 25 -6.79 8.23 -5.06
C THR A 25 -5.60 7.77 -5.89
N MET A 26 -5.09 6.56 -5.63
CA MET A 26 -3.96 6.04 -6.39
C MET A 26 -4.31 5.84 -7.86
N LEU A 27 -5.51 5.37 -8.16
CA LEU A 27 -5.95 5.19 -9.55
C LEU A 27 -6.13 6.54 -10.25
N ALA A 28 -6.66 7.55 -9.54
CA ALA A 28 -6.83 8.87 -10.12
C ALA A 28 -5.49 9.52 -10.47
N ASN A 29 -4.43 9.17 -9.75
CA ASN A 29 -3.09 9.71 -9.97
C ASN A 29 -2.19 8.80 -10.81
N LEU A 30 -2.73 7.70 -11.32
CA LEU A 30 -1.95 6.77 -12.09
C LEU A 30 -1.63 7.35 -13.45
N ASP A 31 -0.35 7.43 -13.79
CA ASP A 31 0.09 7.94 -15.07
C ASP A 31 0.18 6.78 -16.05
N ARG A 32 -0.79 6.68 -16.95
CA ARG A 32 -0.90 5.54 -17.86
C ARG A 32 0.06 5.65 -19.06
N THR A 33 0.82 6.76 -19.17
CA THR A 33 1.83 6.88 -20.20
C THR A 33 3.14 6.20 -19.79
N ILE A 34 3.29 5.89 -18.49
CA ILE A 34 4.50 5.23 -18.02
C ILE A 34 4.50 3.78 -18.49
N THR A 35 5.62 3.32 -19.05
CA THR A 35 5.73 1.95 -19.54
C THR A 35 6.74 1.12 -18.75
N LEU A 36 7.73 1.75 -18.12
CA LEU A 36 8.74 1.00 -17.35
C LEU A 36 8.17 0.57 -16.01
N PRO A 37 8.26 -0.72 -15.66
CA PRO A 37 7.68 -1.22 -14.41
C PRO A 37 8.15 -0.49 -13.16
N LYS A 38 9.44 -0.19 -13.09
CA LYS A 38 9.97 0.52 -11.91
C LYS A 38 9.35 1.90 -11.78
N GLU A 39 9.21 2.63 -12.89
CA GLU A 39 8.63 3.97 -12.86
C GLU A 39 7.13 3.92 -12.56
N HIS A 40 6.46 2.86 -13.02
CA HIS A 40 5.05 2.67 -12.71
C HIS A 40 4.87 2.46 -11.20
N THR A 41 5.72 1.62 -10.61
CA THR A 41 5.69 1.37 -9.17
C THR A 41 6.04 2.64 -8.39
N ARG A 42 6.98 3.45 -8.91
CA ARG A 42 7.33 4.73 -8.28
C ARG A 42 6.13 5.67 -8.25
N ASN A 43 5.36 5.71 -9.32
CA ASN A 43 4.16 6.54 -9.39
C ASN A 43 3.15 6.10 -8.32
N ILE A 44 2.94 4.80 -8.15
CA ILE A 44 2.05 4.26 -7.14
C ILE A 44 2.57 4.59 -5.73
N TRP A 45 3.86 4.40 -5.50
CA TRP A 45 4.50 4.70 -4.21
C TRP A 45 4.29 6.17 -3.83
N ASN A 46 4.58 7.08 -4.75
CA ASN A 46 4.46 8.50 -4.47
C ASN A 46 3.03 8.89 -4.15
N SER A 47 2.06 8.34 -4.88
CA SER A 47 0.66 8.60 -4.63
C SER A 47 0.23 8.06 -3.26
N TYR A 48 0.71 6.88 -2.91
CA TYR A 48 0.40 6.27 -1.62
C TYR A 48 0.97 7.09 -0.46
N VAL A 49 2.25 7.46 -0.55
CA VAL A 49 2.89 8.26 0.49
C VAL A 49 2.19 9.62 0.64
N ASP A 50 1.87 10.27 -0.47
CA ASP A 50 1.17 11.56 -0.43
C ASP A 50 -0.20 11.42 0.23
N TRP A 51 -0.92 10.33 -0.06
CA TRP A 51 -2.20 10.08 0.59
C TRP A 51 -2.03 9.93 2.10
N GLY A 52 -1.01 9.19 2.53
CA GLY A 52 -0.74 8.98 3.96
C GLY A 52 -0.34 10.25 4.68
N ILE A 53 0.40 11.13 4.01
CA ILE A 53 0.77 12.43 4.58
C ILE A 53 -0.49 13.26 4.82
N ARG A 54 -1.45 13.22 3.89
CA ARG A 54 -2.69 13.98 4.02
C ARG A 54 -3.69 13.31 4.96
N ASN A 55 -3.56 12.00 5.17
CA ASN A 55 -4.52 11.21 5.95
C ASN A 55 -3.80 10.29 6.96
N PRO A 56 -3.05 10.88 7.90
CA PRO A 56 -2.21 10.05 8.79
C PRO A 56 -3.00 9.13 9.71
N VAL A 57 -4.16 9.56 10.18
CA VAL A 57 -4.98 8.72 11.06
C VAL A 57 -5.55 7.54 10.27
N ALA A 58 -6.00 7.81 9.04
CA ALA A 58 -6.53 6.75 8.18
C ALA A 58 -5.45 5.74 7.83
N HIS A 59 -4.23 6.20 7.55
CA HIS A 59 -3.13 5.28 7.25
C HIS A 59 -2.79 4.41 8.46
N ALA A 60 -2.75 5.01 9.65
CA ALA A 60 -2.48 4.25 10.86
C ALA A 60 -3.55 3.16 11.08
N ALA A 61 -4.81 3.47 10.81
CA ALA A 61 -5.90 2.50 10.94
C ALA A 61 -5.76 1.36 9.93
N ILE A 62 -5.44 1.67 8.68
CA ILE A 62 -5.21 0.66 7.64
C ILE A 62 -4.08 -0.28 8.10
N ARG A 63 -2.99 0.28 8.59
CA ARG A 63 -1.86 -0.52 9.03
C ARG A 63 -2.23 -1.43 10.19
N GLN A 64 -2.86 -0.87 11.21
CA GLN A 64 -3.21 -1.64 12.39
C GLN A 64 -4.19 -2.76 12.09
N ILE A 65 -5.23 -2.48 11.31
CA ILE A 65 -6.24 -3.48 10.98
C ILE A 65 -5.64 -4.52 10.03
N GLY A 66 -4.86 -4.06 9.06
CA GLY A 66 -4.32 -4.93 8.01
C GLY A 66 -3.37 -6.00 8.52
N VAL A 67 -2.63 -5.74 9.61
CA VAL A 67 -1.74 -6.73 10.19
C VAL A 67 -2.36 -7.44 11.40
N SER A 68 -3.62 -7.13 11.73
CA SER A 68 -4.28 -7.76 12.87
C SER A 68 -4.94 -9.04 12.42
N GLU A 69 -5.25 -9.90 13.39
CA GLU A 69 -5.97 -11.13 13.10
C GLU A 69 -7.47 -10.87 12.95
N LYS A 70 -7.89 -9.61 13.05
CA LYS A 70 -9.31 -9.26 12.95
C LYS A 70 -9.78 -9.10 11.51
N LEU A 71 -8.86 -8.94 10.56
CA LEU A 71 -9.21 -8.77 9.18
C LEU A 71 -9.64 -10.11 8.58
N SER A 72 -10.87 -10.15 8.05
CA SER A 72 -11.40 -11.40 7.50
C SER A 72 -10.90 -11.65 6.08
N ALA A 73 -10.89 -12.92 5.69
CA ALA A 73 -10.52 -13.30 4.32
C ALA A 73 -11.51 -12.71 3.32
N GLU A 74 -12.78 -12.58 3.68
CA GLU A 74 -13.80 -11.99 2.80
C GLU A 74 -13.50 -10.51 2.54
N THR A 75 -13.08 -9.78 3.56
CA THR A 75 -12.73 -8.36 3.40
C THR A 75 -11.49 -8.21 2.53
N GLU A 76 -10.47 -9.07 2.74
CA GLU A 76 -9.29 -9.03 1.89
C GLU A 76 -9.64 -9.30 0.43
N GLN A 77 -10.50 -10.27 0.18
CA GLN A 77 -10.92 -10.59 -1.17
C GLN A 77 -11.74 -9.45 -1.79
N ALA A 78 -12.59 -8.81 -1.00
CA ALA A 78 -13.39 -7.69 -1.49
C ALA A 78 -12.50 -6.53 -1.95
N VAL A 79 -11.39 -6.26 -1.22
CA VAL A 79 -10.45 -5.21 -1.61
C VAL A 79 -9.79 -5.57 -2.94
N LYS A 80 -9.36 -6.82 -3.11
CA LYS A 80 -8.71 -7.25 -4.35
C LYS A 80 -9.65 -7.12 -5.55
N GLU A 81 -10.90 -7.49 -5.36
CA GLU A 81 -11.90 -7.46 -6.44
C GLU A 81 -12.35 -6.04 -6.77
N MET A 82 -12.26 -5.14 -5.80
CA MET A 82 -12.70 -3.78 -6.00
C MET A 82 -11.75 -3.01 -6.93
N PHE A 83 -10.47 -3.29 -6.85
CA PHE A 83 -9.46 -2.58 -7.64
C PHE A 83 -8.49 -3.57 -8.30
N PRO A 84 -8.97 -4.38 -9.23
CA PRO A 84 -8.15 -5.45 -9.80
C PRO A 84 -6.92 -4.96 -10.56
N GLU A 85 -7.03 -3.83 -11.24
CA GLU A 85 -5.89 -3.26 -11.98
C GLU A 85 -4.74 -2.92 -11.03
N LEU A 86 -5.06 -2.23 -9.94
CA LEU A 86 -4.06 -1.82 -8.97
C LEU A 86 -3.45 -3.02 -8.26
N HIS A 87 -4.28 -3.98 -7.90
CA HIS A 87 -3.83 -5.21 -7.26
C HIS A 87 -2.85 -5.96 -8.17
N GLU A 88 -3.16 -6.05 -9.45
CA GLU A 88 -2.30 -6.74 -10.41
C GLU A 88 -0.96 -6.03 -10.61
N LEU A 89 -0.99 -4.70 -10.69
CA LEU A 89 0.25 -3.93 -10.83
C LEU A 89 1.16 -4.15 -9.62
N CYS A 90 0.61 -4.14 -8.41
CA CYS A 90 1.39 -4.36 -7.21
C CYS A 90 1.91 -5.80 -7.15
N ARG A 91 1.06 -6.78 -7.49
CA ARG A 91 1.43 -8.17 -7.43
C ARG A 91 2.61 -8.49 -8.35
N ARG A 92 2.62 -7.91 -9.54
CA ARG A 92 3.68 -8.19 -10.51
C ARG A 92 5.03 -7.62 -10.10
N SER A 93 5.04 -6.65 -9.19
CA SER A 93 6.27 -6.02 -8.75
C SER A 93 6.89 -6.67 -7.53
N VAL A 94 6.17 -7.54 -6.84
CA VAL A 94 6.62 -8.08 -5.55
C VAL A 94 7.48 -9.32 -5.75
N ARG A 95 8.56 -9.43 -4.97
CA ARG A 95 9.41 -10.62 -5.00
C ARG A 95 8.60 -11.85 -4.61
N GLN A 96 8.87 -12.97 -5.26
CA GLN A 96 8.09 -14.19 -5.07
C GLN A 96 8.07 -14.69 -3.64
N VAL A 97 9.14 -14.48 -2.89
CA VAL A 97 9.18 -14.94 -1.49
C VAL A 97 8.06 -14.31 -0.67
N PHE A 98 7.63 -13.09 -1.03
CA PHE A 98 6.57 -12.40 -0.30
C PHE A 98 5.18 -12.71 -0.86
N MET A 99 5.10 -13.58 -1.88
CA MET A 99 3.83 -14.01 -2.41
C MET A 99 3.37 -15.32 -1.79
N SER A 100 4.26 -16.00 -1.06
CA SER A 100 3.91 -17.24 -0.41
C SER A 100 3.07 -17.00 0.83
N ASP A 101 2.23 -17.95 1.19
CA ASP A 101 1.39 -17.83 2.38
C ASP A 101 2.24 -17.64 3.64
N GLU A 102 3.44 -18.21 3.64
CA GLU A 102 4.30 -18.12 4.80
C GLU A 102 4.83 -16.72 5.08
N PHE A 103 5.21 -15.98 4.03
CA PHE A 103 5.86 -14.68 4.21
C PHE A 103 5.07 -13.47 3.71
N LYS A 104 3.83 -13.68 3.24
CA LYS A 104 3.05 -12.59 2.70
C LYS A 104 2.75 -11.51 3.73
N THR A 105 2.32 -11.89 4.91
CA THR A 105 2.00 -10.93 5.96
C THR A 105 3.24 -10.17 6.41
N PHE A 106 4.37 -10.85 6.49
CA PHE A 106 5.64 -10.22 6.84
C PHE A 106 6.04 -9.18 5.78
N GLY A 107 5.92 -9.54 4.50
CA GLY A 107 6.21 -8.60 3.41
C GLY A 107 5.31 -7.38 3.44
N ASP A 108 4.01 -7.58 3.69
CA ASP A 108 3.05 -6.48 3.81
C ASP A 108 3.44 -5.56 4.98
N ALA A 109 3.83 -6.13 6.11
CA ALA A 109 4.23 -5.35 7.28
C ALA A 109 5.50 -4.54 7.01
N LEU A 110 6.46 -5.11 6.29
CA LEU A 110 7.68 -4.40 5.90
C LEU A 110 7.35 -3.21 5.00
N PHE A 111 6.50 -3.44 4.00
CA PHE A 111 6.10 -2.36 3.09
C PHE A 111 5.41 -1.23 3.86
N LEU A 112 4.47 -1.58 4.72
CA LEU A 112 3.73 -0.58 5.49
C LEU A 112 4.64 0.19 6.44
N SER A 113 5.63 -0.46 7.02
CA SER A 113 6.60 0.20 7.91
C SER A 113 7.48 1.18 7.15
N LEU A 114 7.94 0.80 5.97
CA LEU A 114 8.74 1.69 5.12
C LEU A 114 7.94 2.91 4.68
N ALA A 115 6.70 2.69 4.27
CA ALA A 115 5.83 3.77 3.85
C ALA A 115 5.51 4.71 5.01
N GLU A 116 5.24 4.16 6.20
CA GLU A 116 4.91 4.98 7.36
C GLU A 116 6.10 5.82 7.79
N SER A 117 7.31 5.26 7.80
CA SER A 117 8.51 6.02 8.12
C SER A 117 8.72 7.15 7.12
N THR A 118 8.49 6.87 5.84
CA THR A 118 8.62 7.88 4.80
C THR A 118 7.62 9.02 5.02
N MET A 119 6.38 8.67 5.30
CA MET A 119 5.32 9.64 5.58
C MET A 119 5.67 10.50 6.79
N GLU A 120 6.17 9.86 7.85
CA GLU A 120 6.49 10.56 9.08
C GLU A 120 7.60 11.59 8.88
N PHE A 121 8.67 11.20 8.25
CA PHE A 121 9.79 12.12 8.05
C PHE A 121 9.48 13.21 7.04
N ALA A 122 8.71 12.90 6.00
CA ALA A 122 8.24 13.92 5.07
C ALA A 122 7.32 14.94 5.75
N THR A 123 6.52 14.49 6.73
CA THR A 123 5.65 15.38 7.48
C THR A 123 6.45 16.30 8.42
N ARG A 124 7.51 15.75 9.03
CA ARG A 124 8.35 16.54 9.93
C ARG A 124 9.13 17.63 9.21
N ASP A 125 9.52 17.36 7.98
CA ASP A 125 10.31 18.32 7.19
C ASP A 125 9.78 18.37 5.76
N PRO A 126 8.69 19.11 5.54
CA PRO A 126 8.04 19.16 4.23
C PRO A 126 8.95 19.65 3.11
N SER A 127 9.96 20.46 3.43
CA SER A 127 10.86 20.96 2.40
C SER A 127 11.72 19.84 1.80
N ARG A 128 11.84 18.70 2.50
CA ARG A 128 12.61 17.55 2.03
C ARG A 128 11.73 16.34 1.72
N ALA A 129 10.43 16.55 1.57
CA ALA A 129 9.50 15.45 1.30
C ALA A 129 9.87 14.68 0.03
N VAL A 130 10.28 15.40 -1.02
CA VAL A 130 10.69 14.76 -2.29
C VAL A 130 11.86 13.81 -2.06
N GLU A 131 12.84 14.24 -1.25
CA GLU A 131 14.01 13.41 -0.96
C GLU A 131 13.62 12.17 -0.17
N PHE A 132 12.80 12.32 0.86
CA PHE A 132 12.38 11.16 1.66
C PHE A 132 11.56 10.18 0.82
N LYS A 133 10.68 10.67 -0.05
CA LYS A 133 9.91 9.79 -0.92
C LYS A 133 10.82 9.00 -1.86
N ALA A 134 11.82 9.67 -2.42
CA ALA A 134 12.76 9.02 -3.34
C ALA A 134 13.61 7.96 -2.64
N LEU A 135 14.13 8.28 -1.44
CA LEU A 135 14.94 7.33 -0.68
C LEU A 135 14.09 6.15 -0.19
N GLY A 136 12.90 6.43 0.32
CA GLY A 136 11.99 5.37 0.77
C GLY A 136 11.63 4.43 -0.37
N PHE A 137 11.40 4.99 -1.56
CA PHE A 137 11.11 4.17 -2.73
C PHE A 137 12.29 3.25 -3.07
N GLU A 138 13.51 3.78 -3.06
CA GLU A 138 14.68 2.97 -3.39
C GLU A 138 14.88 1.80 -2.42
N VAL A 139 14.66 2.03 -1.12
CA VAL A 139 14.75 0.95 -0.14
C VAL A 139 13.66 -0.09 -0.38
N MET A 140 12.43 0.36 -0.61
CA MET A 140 11.32 -0.53 -0.87
C MET A 140 11.55 -1.34 -2.15
N TRP A 141 11.98 -0.68 -3.21
CA TRP A 141 12.20 -1.35 -4.50
C TRP A 141 13.28 -2.41 -4.40
N ARG A 142 14.42 -2.08 -3.79
CA ARG A 142 15.52 -3.00 -3.68
C ARG A 142 15.25 -4.16 -2.73
N GLY A 143 14.44 -3.93 -1.71
CA GLY A 143 14.15 -4.96 -0.71
C GLY A 143 12.97 -5.84 -1.04
N LEU A 144 11.90 -5.24 -1.55
CA LEU A 144 10.64 -5.96 -1.70
C LEU A 144 10.23 -6.23 -3.13
N ALA A 145 10.75 -5.46 -4.09
CA ALA A 145 10.30 -5.60 -5.46
C ALA A 145 11.13 -6.63 -6.23
N GLN A 146 10.50 -7.22 -7.22
CA GLN A 146 11.16 -8.15 -8.10
C GLN A 146 11.89 -7.36 -9.16
N GLU A 147 13.20 -7.60 -9.26
CA GLU A 147 13.99 -6.89 -10.22
C GLU A 147 13.76 -7.43 -11.59
N GLU A 148 13.83 -6.48 -12.53
CA GLU A 148 13.53 -6.84 -13.82
C GLU A 148 14.64 -7.34 -14.54
N SER A 149 15.64 -6.98 -14.24
CA SER A 149 16.82 -7.26 -14.83
C SER A 149 17.00 -8.53 -15.18
N ASP A 150 16.47 -9.14 -14.50
CA ASP A 150 16.61 -10.39 -14.67
C ASP A 150 16.37 -10.62 -16.03
N GLY A 151 15.80 -9.99 -16.41
CA GLY A 151 15.67 -10.25 -17.51
C GLY A 151 16.60 -10.04 -18.23
N GLN A 152 16.62 -9.96 -17.55
CA GLN A 152 17.32 -9.92 -17.93
C GLN A 152 16.99 -10.12 -18.57
#